data_9a4ef801f9b54c9f79d4e092544cb946
#
_entry.id   9a4ef801f9b54c9f79d4e092544cb946
#
_cell.length_a   1.000
_cell.length_b   1.000
_cell.length_c   1.000
_cell.angle_alpha   90.00
_cell.angle_beta   90.00
_cell.angle_gamma   90.00
#
_symmetry.space_group_name_H-M   'P 1'
#
loop_
_entity.id
_entity.type
_entity.pdbx_description
1 polymer ?
#
loop_
_entity_poly.entity_id
_entity_poly.type
_entity_poly.pdbx_seq_one_letter_code
_entity_poly.pdbx_strand_id
1 'polypeptide(L)'
;MREITQIMQPFHKAMAHIQETDLKNIVNLNKGISISKECLYDLRLKIREMNNLPDTKSEINFFKTDKPFVLGYLKYFVNLHAYMMEKPTADITKQRLFIHKRLEKLEECKKKQLNFWNYYKHNEVSLDHIYFIRGNNDLDIVNDSSRHFSDPEFSTSHDNLVGKFIAYDLLINFYNEELLLLKKIESGSYSEEENPAILNNLSWTASKTDLIEIIYALQASGAIRNGQAEISKMANVCSTLFDMDLGNVYKTYSEIKRREIDRTKFIDKLKVSLETRMNYEDRKITTSLITNKIHLIKC
;
A
#
# COMPACT_ATOMS: atom_id res chain seq x y z
N MET A 1 2.76 -0.78 -28.17
CA MET A 1 2.82 -1.75 -27.06
C MET A 1 4.06 -1.60 -26.19
N ARG A 2 5.30 -1.54 -26.71
CA ARG A 2 6.51 -1.37 -25.87
C ARG A 2 6.44 -0.17 -24.92
N GLU A 3 5.90 0.94 -25.35
CA GLU A 3 5.76 2.17 -24.56
C GLU A 3 4.69 2.04 -23.47
N ILE A 4 3.57 1.36 -23.74
CA ILE A 4 2.57 1.03 -22.71
C ILE A 4 3.20 0.13 -21.64
N THR A 5 3.98 -0.87 -22.03
CA THR A 5 4.69 -1.75 -21.10
C THR A 5 5.66 -0.96 -20.21
N GLN A 6 6.34 0.06 -20.75
CA GLN A 6 7.23 0.93 -19.96
C GLN A 6 6.50 1.73 -18.89
N ILE A 7 5.24 2.14 -19.13
CA ILE A 7 4.39 2.82 -18.13
C ILE A 7 3.85 1.79 -17.10
N MET A 8 3.46 0.60 -17.56
CA MET A 8 2.86 -0.41 -16.71
C MET A 8 3.85 -1.10 -15.75
N GLN A 9 5.10 -1.31 -16.15
CA GLN A 9 6.10 -2.00 -15.31
C GLN A 9 6.36 -1.29 -13.96
N PRO A 10 6.60 0.03 -13.89
CA PRO A 10 6.71 0.73 -12.61
C PRO A 10 5.45 0.62 -11.77
N PHE A 11 4.27 0.67 -12.40
CA PHE A 11 3.00 0.52 -11.71
C PHE A 11 2.85 -0.86 -11.06
N HIS A 12 3.15 -1.95 -11.78
CA HIS A 12 3.12 -3.30 -11.21
C HIS A 12 4.06 -3.44 -10.00
N LYS A 13 5.28 -2.92 -10.10
CA LYS A 13 6.24 -2.92 -8.98
C LYS A 13 5.73 -2.14 -7.78
N ALA A 14 5.14 -0.95 -8.02
CA ALA A 14 4.59 -0.12 -6.96
C ALA A 14 3.40 -0.80 -6.28
N MET A 15 2.53 -1.48 -7.04
CA MET A 15 1.37 -2.20 -6.48
C MET A 15 1.80 -3.41 -5.65
N ALA A 16 2.78 -4.18 -6.09
CA ALA A 16 3.35 -5.27 -5.31
C ALA A 16 3.88 -4.74 -3.95
N HIS A 17 4.66 -3.66 -3.97
CA HIS A 17 5.18 -3.06 -2.73
C HIS A 17 4.07 -2.50 -1.82
N ILE A 18 3.04 -1.86 -2.37
CA ILE A 18 1.93 -1.32 -1.57
C ILE A 18 1.12 -2.46 -0.93
N GLN A 19 0.94 -3.58 -1.60
CA GLN A 19 0.25 -4.76 -1.04
C GLN A 19 0.98 -5.38 0.15
N GLU A 20 2.31 -5.23 0.22
CA GLU A 20 3.11 -5.65 1.37
C GLU A 20 3.03 -4.66 2.54
N THR A 21 2.46 -3.47 2.36
CA THR A 21 2.32 -2.45 3.40
C THR A 21 0.97 -2.56 4.12
N ASP A 22 0.87 -1.91 5.27
CA ASP A 22 -0.40 -1.79 5.99
C ASP A 22 -1.41 -0.94 5.20
N LEU A 23 -2.38 -1.60 4.58
CA LEU A 23 -3.49 -0.96 3.85
C LEU A 23 -4.53 -0.30 4.77
N LYS A 24 -4.42 -0.46 6.09
CA LYS A 24 -5.24 0.29 7.07
C LYS A 24 -4.69 1.69 7.32
N ASN A 25 -3.49 1.98 6.86
CA ASN A 25 -2.89 3.30 6.94
C ASN A 25 -3.37 4.18 5.76
N ILE A 26 -4.06 5.28 6.09
CA ILE A 26 -4.59 6.25 5.11
C ILE A 26 -3.50 6.83 4.21
N VAL A 27 -2.28 7.00 4.72
CA VAL A 27 -1.15 7.52 3.92
C VAL A 27 -0.81 6.55 2.79
N ASN A 28 -0.78 5.24 3.07
CA ASN A 28 -0.53 4.21 2.06
C ASN A 28 -1.67 4.14 1.02
N LEU A 29 -2.93 4.28 1.46
CA LEU A 29 -4.08 4.33 0.56
C LEU A 29 -4.01 5.55 -0.37
N ASN A 30 -3.71 6.73 0.17
CA ASN A 30 -3.55 7.95 -0.63
C ASN A 30 -2.40 7.83 -1.64
N LYS A 31 -1.29 7.20 -1.26
CA LYS A 31 -0.19 6.90 -2.17
C LYS A 31 -0.64 5.97 -3.31
N GLY A 32 -1.38 4.91 -2.99
CA GLY A 32 -1.95 4.00 -3.99
C GLY A 32 -2.90 4.70 -4.95
N ILE A 33 -3.76 5.60 -4.46
CA ILE A 33 -4.65 6.44 -5.27
C ILE A 33 -3.86 7.35 -6.20
N SER A 34 -2.82 8.02 -5.69
CA SER A 34 -1.99 8.95 -6.49
C SER A 34 -1.28 8.22 -7.62
N ILE A 35 -0.56 7.14 -7.31
CA ILE A 35 0.16 6.33 -8.30
C ILE A 35 -0.79 5.78 -9.37
N SER A 36 -1.99 5.33 -8.98
CA SER A 36 -2.98 4.82 -9.93
C SER A 36 -3.52 5.92 -10.85
N LYS A 37 -3.75 7.11 -10.32
CA LYS A 37 -4.17 8.28 -11.13
C LYS A 37 -3.09 8.73 -12.10
N GLU A 38 -1.85 8.81 -11.65
CA GLU A 38 -0.70 9.17 -12.49
C GLU A 38 -0.53 8.17 -13.63
N CYS A 39 -0.55 6.87 -13.33
CA CYS A 39 -0.45 5.83 -14.37
C CYS A 39 -1.59 5.93 -15.40
N LEU A 40 -2.85 6.14 -14.97
CA LEU A 40 -3.97 6.33 -15.90
C LEU A 40 -3.81 7.58 -16.75
N TYR A 41 -3.27 8.65 -16.19
CA TYR A 41 -2.99 9.87 -16.90
C TYR A 41 -1.92 9.66 -17.99
N ASP A 42 -0.81 9.02 -17.64
CA ASP A 42 0.28 8.72 -18.56
C ASP A 42 -0.17 7.78 -19.69
N LEU A 43 -0.94 6.74 -19.36
CA LEU A 43 -1.54 5.86 -20.35
C LEU A 43 -2.47 6.62 -21.31
N ARG A 44 -3.27 7.55 -20.79
CA ARG A 44 -4.17 8.38 -21.59
C ARG A 44 -3.41 9.29 -22.54
N LEU A 45 -2.37 9.98 -22.05
CA LEU A 45 -1.51 10.80 -22.91
C LEU A 45 -0.88 9.96 -24.02
N LYS A 46 -0.36 8.78 -23.64
CA LYS A 46 0.31 7.92 -24.59
C LYS A 46 -0.61 7.39 -25.68
N ILE A 47 -1.83 6.96 -25.33
CA ILE A 47 -2.82 6.53 -26.33
C ILE A 47 -3.18 7.66 -27.30
N ARG A 48 -3.28 8.90 -26.83
CA ARG A 48 -3.52 10.07 -27.69
C ARG A 48 -2.36 10.40 -28.61
N GLU A 49 -1.13 10.34 -28.10
CA GLU A 49 0.09 10.55 -28.92
C GLU A 49 0.23 9.51 -30.04
N MET A 50 -0.16 8.28 -29.78
CA MET A 50 -0.08 7.20 -30.76
C MET A 50 -1.13 7.30 -31.88
N ASN A 51 -2.10 8.20 -31.76
CA ASN A 51 -3.28 8.37 -32.63
C ASN A 51 -4.14 7.11 -32.80
N ASN A 52 -3.53 5.92 -32.85
CA ASN A 52 -4.18 4.61 -32.84
C ASN A 52 -3.23 3.54 -32.28
N LEU A 53 -3.78 2.51 -31.68
CA LEU A 53 -3.02 1.33 -31.31
C LEU A 53 -2.63 0.55 -32.59
N PRO A 54 -1.50 -0.20 -32.57
CA PRO A 54 -0.92 -0.79 -33.77
C PRO A 54 -1.86 -1.73 -34.53
N ASP A 55 -2.71 -2.43 -33.83
CA ASP A 55 -3.68 -3.40 -34.36
C ASP A 55 -4.83 -3.64 -33.39
N THR A 56 -5.90 -4.23 -33.88
CA THR A 56 -7.11 -4.59 -33.12
C THR A 56 -6.81 -5.47 -31.89
N LYS A 57 -5.86 -6.39 -32.00
CA LYS A 57 -5.49 -7.26 -30.89
C LYS A 57 -4.81 -6.47 -29.77
N SER A 58 -3.97 -5.53 -30.12
CA SER A 58 -3.32 -4.62 -29.16
C SER A 58 -4.35 -3.73 -28.46
N GLU A 59 -5.38 -3.26 -29.18
CA GLU A 59 -6.46 -2.47 -28.62
C GLU A 59 -7.30 -3.27 -27.64
N ILE A 60 -7.72 -4.47 -28.01
CA ILE A 60 -8.44 -5.39 -27.13
C ILE A 60 -7.61 -5.67 -25.88
N ASN A 61 -6.33 -6.01 -26.00
CA ASN A 61 -5.47 -6.29 -24.84
C ASN A 61 -5.40 -5.08 -23.90
N PHE A 62 -5.20 -3.89 -24.45
CA PHE A 62 -5.11 -2.68 -23.65
C PHE A 62 -6.42 -2.41 -22.86
N PHE A 63 -7.57 -2.46 -23.52
CA PHE A 63 -8.86 -2.15 -22.89
C PHE A 63 -9.47 -3.31 -22.09
N LYS A 64 -9.04 -4.55 -22.34
CA LYS A 64 -9.46 -5.73 -21.57
C LYS A 64 -8.57 -5.98 -20.35
N THR A 65 -7.27 -5.63 -20.45
CA THR A 65 -6.27 -6.04 -19.45
C THR A 65 -5.54 -4.86 -18.82
N ASP A 66 -4.77 -4.08 -19.61
CA ASP A 66 -3.82 -3.12 -19.07
C ASP A 66 -4.51 -1.95 -18.34
N LYS A 67 -5.39 -1.24 -19.00
CA LYS A 67 -6.14 -0.12 -18.41
C LYS A 67 -7.05 -0.56 -17.28
N PRO A 68 -7.86 -1.65 -17.42
CA PRO A 68 -8.71 -2.12 -16.31
C PRO A 68 -7.95 -2.54 -15.08
N PHE A 69 -6.74 -3.06 -15.22
CA PHE A 69 -5.88 -3.38 -14.08
C PHE A 69 -5.58 -2.15 -13.24
N VAL A 70 -5.11 -1.06 -13.85
CA VAL A 70 -4.83 0.20 -13.15
C VAL A 70 -6.10 0.81 -12.56
N LEU A 71 -7.19 0.81 -13.34
CA LEU A 71 -8.49 1.33 -12.91
C LEU A 71 -9.08 0.53 -11.73
N GLY A 72 -8.87 -0.79 -11.73
CA GLY A 72 -9.28 -1.69 -10.66
C GLY A 72 -8.58 -1.35 -9.34
N TYR A 73 -7.28 -1.15 -9.35
CA TYR A 73 -6.54 -0.72 -8.18
C TYR A 73 -6.95 0.68 -7.70
N LEU A 74 -7.16 1.64 -8.61
CA LEU A 74 -7.69 2.95 -8.23
C LEU A 74 -9.02 2.82 -7.49
N LYS A 75 -9.97 2.05 -8.05
CA LYS A 75 -11.28 1.81 -7.44
C LYS A 75 -11.16 1.09 -6.09
N TYR A 76 -10.27 0.13 -5.99
CA TYR A 76 -9.97 -0.58 -4.75
C TYR A 76 -9.52 0.37 -3.64
N PHE A 77 -8.48 1.17 -3.87
CA PHE A 77 -7.97 2.12 -2.88
C PHE A 77 -8.99 3.21 -2.50
N VAL A 78 -9.76 3.73 -3.45
CA VAL A 78 -10.83 4.70 -3.17
C VAL A 78 -11.90 4.08 -2.28
N ASN A 79 -12.31 2.83 -2.53
CA ASN A 79 -13.29 2.14 -1.69
C ASN A 79 -12.74 1.80 -0.31
N LEU A 80 -11.46 1.41 -0.20
CA LEU A 80 -10.81 1.20 1.10
C LEU A 80 -10.71 2.50 1.90
N HIS A 81 -10.36 3.61 1.25
CA HIS A 81 -10.32 4.91 1.91
C HIS A 81 -11.71 5.27 2.48
N ALA A 82 -12.78 5.11 1.70
CA ALA A 82 -14.14 5.31 2.15
C ALA A 82 -14.52 4.35 3.30
N TYR A 83 -14.11 3.09 3.21
CA TYR A 83 -14.31 2.11 4.28
C TYR A 83 -13.65 2.54 5.59
N MET A 84 -12.39 3.01 5.55
CA MET A 84 -11.69 3.48 6.76
C MET A 84 -12.35 4.68 7.40
N MET A 85 -12.95 5.59 6.60
CA MET A 85 -13.66 6.76 7.12
C MET A 85 -15.03 6.43 7.72
N GLU A 86 -15.69 5.39 7.23
CA GLU A 86 -17.07 5.06 7.60
C GLU A 86 -17.17 3.92 8.62
N LYS A 87 -16.09 3.13 8.80
CA LYS A 87 -16.07 1.96 9.69
C LYS A 87 -16.38 2.36 11.13
N PRO A 88 -17.37 1.73 11.81
CA PRO A 88 -17.61 1.94 13.23
C PRO A 88 -16.39 1.56 14.08
N THR A 89 -16.06 2.37 15.11
CA THR A 89 -14.84 2.17 15.90
C THR A 89 -15.08 1.36 17.20
N ALA A 90 -16.28 1.41 17.76
CA ALA A 90 -16.52 1.01 19.15
C ALA A 90 -17.11 -0.39 19.38
N ASP A 91 -17.73 -1.02 18.37
CA ASP A 91 -18.53 -2.25 18.55
C ASP A 91 -18.23 -3.26 17.46
N ILE A 92 -17.68 -4.42 17.86
CA ILE A 92 -17.33 -5.52 16.95
C ILE A 92 -18.55 -6.00 16.16
N THR A 93 -19.72 -6.09 16.81
CA THR A 93 -20.96 -6.53 16.15
C THR A 93 -21.37 -5.53 15.05
N LYS A 94 -21.29 -4.24 15.33
CA LYS A 94 -21.55 -3.18 14.34
C LYS A 94 -20.53 -3.19 13.21
N GLN A 95 -19.26 -3.41 13.50
CA GLN A 95 -18.21 -3.54 12.49
C GLN A 95 -18.49 -4.73 11.56
N ARG A 96 -18.85 -5.89 12.13
CA ARG A 96 -19.21 -7.08 11.36
C ARG A 96 -20.41 -6.82 10.46
N LEU A 97 -21.48 -6.25 10.99
CA LEU A 97 -22.67 -5.90 10.21
C LEU A 97 -22.35 -4.91 9.07
N PHE A 98 -21.49 -3.94 9.34
CA PHE A 98 -21.03 -2.97 8.33
C PHE A 98 -20.29 -3.66 7.19
N ILE A 99 -19.38 -4.60 7.51
CA ILE A 99 -18.64 -5.38 6.49
C ILE A 99 -19.60 -6.25 5.68
N HIS A 100 -20.53 -6.96 6.33
CA HIS A 100 -21.52 -7.77 5.60
C HIS A 100 -22.35 -6.95 4.62
N LYS A 101 -22.82 -5.77 5.01
CA LYS A 101 -23.53 -4.85 4.10
C LYS A 101 -22.67 -4.42 2.89
N ARG A 102 -21.36 -4.25 3.09
CA ARG A 102 -20.44 -3.95 1.99
C ARG A 102 -20.30 -5.15 1.03
N LEU A 103 -20.15 -6.36 1.57
CA LEU A 103 -20.10 -7.59 0.76
C LEU A 103 -21.39 -7.82 -0.02
N GLU A 104 -22.56 -7.67 0.61
CA GLU A 104 -23.87 -7.77 -0.04
C GLU A 104 -23.97 -6.79 -1.23
N LYS A 105 -23.55 -5.54 -1.05
CA LYS A 105 -23.55 -4.55 -2.12
C LYS A 105 -22.66 -4.94 -3.30
N LEU A 106 -21.49 -5.53 -3.04
CA LEU A 106 -20.62 -6.04 -4.11
C LEU A 106 -21.29 -7.21 -4.88
N GLU A 107 -21.91 -8.14 -4.16
CA GLU A 107 -22.65 -9.26 -4.76
C GLU A 107 -23.86 -8.79 -5.60
N GLU A 108 -24.61 -7.80 -5.13
CA GLU A 108 -25.70 -7.20 -5.91
C GLU A 108 -25.19 -6.55 -7.20
N CYS A 109 -24.08 -5.81 -7.13
CA CYS A 109 -23.47 -5.21 -8.31
C CYS A 109 -22.98 -6.25 -9.31
N LYS A 110 -22.44 -7.38 -8.83
CA LYS A 110 -22.05 -8.52 -9.66
C LYS A 110 -23.27 -9.19 -10.32
N LYS A 111 -24.33 -9.42 -9.57
CA LYS A 111 -25.57 -10.03 -10.09
C LYS A 111 -26.18 -9.23 -11.24
N LYS A 112 -26.12 -7.89 -11.18
CA LYS A 112 -26.62 -7.01 -12.25
C LYS A 112 -25.87 -7.19 -13.58
N GLN A 113 -24.65 -7.71 -13.54
CA GLN A 113 -23.75 -7.86 -14.70
C GLN A 113 -23.30 -9.32 -14.87
N LEU A 114 -24.13 -10.28 -14.47
CA LEU A 114 -23.75 -11.70 -14.35
C LEU A 114 -23.27 -12.30 -15.68
N ASN A 115 -23.92 -11.96 -16.79
CA ASN A 115 -23.54 -12.49 -18.12
C ASN A 115 -22.13 -12.04 -18.51
N PHE A 116 -21.83 -10.75 -18.34
CA PHE A 116 -20.49 -10.24 -18.65
C PHE A 116 -19.46 -10.69 -17.60
N TRP A 117 -19.86 -10.84 -16.32
CA TRP A 117 -19.00 -11.43 -15.30
C TRP A 117 -18.53 -12.83 -15.72
N ASN A 118 -19.46 -13.70 -16.13
CA ASN A 118 -19.14 -15.06 -16.59
C ASN A 118 -18.22 -15.03 -17.82
N TYR A 119 -18.56 -14.21 -18.82
CA TYR A 119 -17.72 -13.99 -20.00
C TYR A 119 -16.28 -13.65 -19.62
N TYR A 120 -16.10 -12.66 -18.75
CA TYR A 120 -14.77 -12.21 -18.32
C TYR A 120 -14.04 -13.28 -17.50
N LYS A 121 -14.71 -13.94 -16.56
CA LYS A 121 -14.08 -14.96 -15.68
C LYS A 121 -13.68 -16.24 -16.42
N HIS A 122 -14.40 -16.61 -17.45
CA HIS A 122 -14.03 -17.76 -18.30
C HIS A 122 -13.03 -17.40 -19.40
N ASN A 123 -12.51 -16.16 -19.40
CA ASN A 123 -11.59 -15.66 -20.43
C ASN A 123 -12.12 -15.84 -21.86
N GLU A 124 -13.43 -15.70 -22.05
CA GLU A 124 -14.03 -15.75 -23.37
C GLU A 124 -13.50 -14.62 -24.27
N VAL A 125 -13.46 -14.88 -25.57
CA VAL A 125 -12.92 -13.94 -26.57
C VAL A 125 -13.91 -13.64 -27.70
N SER A 126 -15.05 -14.34 -27.76
CA SER A 126 -16.01 -14.25 -28.85
C SER A 126 -16.56 -12.84 -29.09
N LEU A 127 -16.70 -12.05 -28.02
CA LEU A 127 -17.27 -10.70 -28.05
C LEU A 127 -16.22 -9.60 -27.77
N ASP A 128 -14.93 -9.92 -27.74
CA ASP A 128 -13.88 -8.97 -27.43
C ASP A 128 -13.88 -7.77 -28.38
N HIS A 129 -14.15 -8.00 -29.68
CA HIS A 129 -14.24 -6.94 -30.69
C HIS A 129 -15.42 -5.98 -30.47
N ILE A 130 -16.45 -6.41 -29.74
CA ILE A 130 -17.60 -5.57 -29.37
C ILE A 130 -17.31 -4.80 -28.08
N TYR A 131 -16.69 -5.47 -27.10
CA TYR A 131 -16.54 -4.95 -25.75
C TYR A 131 -15.32 -4.03 -25.56
N PHE A 132 -14.25 -4.27 -26.32
CA PHE A 132 -12.93 -3.66 -26.06
C PHE A 132 -12.33 -2.89 -27.22
N ILE A 133 -13.13 -2.54 -28.24
CA ILE A 133 -12.74 -1.64 -29.33
C ILE A 133 -13.49 -0.31 -29.16
N ARG A 134 -12.78 0.80 -29.33
CA ARG A 134 -13.35 2.15 -29.26
C ARG A 134 -14.30 2.39 -30.43
N GLY A 135 -15.27 3.27 -30.23
CA GLY A 135 -16.22 3.66 -31.29
C GLY A 135 -17.37 2.68 -31.51
N ASN A 136 -17.37 1.51 -30.90
CA ASN A 136 -18.50 0.59 -30.91
C ASN A 136 -19.61 1.08 -29.97
N ASN A 137 -20.40 2.04 -30.43
CA ASN A 137 -21.49 2.63 -29.66
C ASN A 137 -22.82 1.90 -29.80
N ASP A 138 -22.89 0.84 -30.63
CA ASP A 138 -24.12 0.12 -31.01
C ASP A 138 -24.70 -0.79 -29.92
N LEU A 139 -24.04 -0.91 -28.80
CA LEU A 139 -24.61 -1.58 -27.65
C LEU A 139 -25.42 -0.57 -26.86
N ASP A 140 -26.71 -0.51 -27.14
CA ASP A 140 -27.71 0.12 -26.29
C ASP A 140 -27.64 -0.45 -24.88
N ILE A 141 -26.90 0.23 -24.04
CA ILE A 141 -26.69 -0.26 -22.71
C ILE A 141 -27.46 0.61 -21.75
N VAL A 142 -28.58 0.10 -21.44
CA VAL A 142 -29.66 0.65 -20.64
C VAL A 142 -29.26 1.04 -19.21
N ASN A 143 -28.02 0.76 -18.73
CA ASN A 143 -27.81 0.77 -17.27
C ASN A 143 -26.55 1.45 -16.73
N ASP A 144 -25.75 2.19 -17.49
CA ASP A 144 -24.62 2.93 -16.89
C ASP A 144 -24.56 4.40 -17.31
N SER A 145 -25.24 5.26 -16.54
CA SER A 145 -25.21 6.72 -16.70
C SER A 145 -23.80 7.33 -16.62
N SER A 146 -22.80 6.59 -16.13
CA SER A 146 -21.41 7.02 -16.07
C SER A 146 -20.73 7.16 -17.44
N ARG A 147 -21.32 6.59 -18.49
CA ARG A 147 -20.78 6.62 -19.87
C ARG A 147 -20.88 7.97 -20.54
N HIS A 148 -21.88 8.76 -20.23
CA HIS A 148 -22.03 10.11 -20.80
C HIS A 148 -20.86 11.05 -20.46
N PHE A 149 -20.06 10.69 -19.45
CA PHE A 149 -18.87 11.44 -19.02
C PHE A 149 -17.55 10.75 -19.33
N SER A 150 -17.56 9.62 -20.05
CA SER A 150 -16.34 8.88 -20.38
C SER A 150 -15.68 9.50 -21.63
N ASP A 151 -14.34 9.53 -21.63
CA ASP A 151 -13.54 9.96 -22.78
C ASP A 151 -13.59 8.90 -23.91
N PRO A 152 -14.21 9.18 -25.07
CA PRO A 152 -14.36 8.20 -26.13
C PRO A 152 -13.02 7.68 -26.68
N GLU A 153 -11.96 8.50 -26.61
CA GLU A 153 -10.63 8.12 -27.07
C GLU A 153 -9.90 7.19 -26.11
N PHE A 154 -10.35 7.16 -24.83
CA PHE A 154 -9.72 6.38 -23.78
C PHE A 154 -10.70 5.42 -23.09
N SER A 155 -11.83 5.10 -23.69
CA SER A 155 -12.82 4.19 -23.09
C SER A 155 -13.47 3.31 -24.15
N THR A 156 -13.84 2.11 -23.72
CA THR A 156 -14.66 1.18 -24.47
C THR A 156 -15.93 0.82 -23.70
N SER A 157 -16.77 0.00 -24.30
CA SER A 157 -18.06 -0.34 -23.68
C SER A 157 -17.92 -1.07 -22.33
N HIS A 158 -16.88 -1.87 -22.09
CA HIS A 158 -16.79 -2.75 -20.92
C HIS A 158 -15.49 -2.63 -20.11
N ASP A 159 -14.51 -1.83 -20.51
CA ASP A 159 -13.24 -1.66 -19.81
C ASP A 159 -13.41 -1.17 -18.35
N ASN A 160 -14.34 -0.24 -18.13
CA ASN A 160 -14.66 0.26 -16.79
C ASN A 160 -15.29 -0.83 -15.91
N LEU A 161 -16.08 -1.73 -16.52
CA LEU A 161 -16.74 -2.83 -15.82
C LEU A 161 -15.71 -3.90 -15.42
N VAL A 162 -14.74 -4.20 -16.27
CA VAL A 162 -13.60 -5.06 -15.91
C VAL A 162 -12.83 -4.48 -14.74
N GLY A 163 -12.54 -3.17 -14.75
CA GLY A 163 -11.89 -2.50 -13.62
C GLY A 163 -12.73 -2.58 -12.32
N LYS A 164 -14.06 -2.51 -12.40
CA LYS A 164 -14.93 -2.74 -11.24
C LYS A 164 -14.79 -4.19 -10.72
N PHE A 165 -14.74 -5.19 -11.60
CA PHE A 165 -14.60 -6.59 -11.20
C PHE A 165 -13.27 -6.87 -10.51
N ILE A 166 -12.18 -6.32 -11.01
CA ILE A 166 -10.87 -6.42 -10.36
C ILE A 166 -10.93 -5.80 -8.96
N ALA A 167 -11.53 -4.62 -8.82
CA ALA A 167 -11.69 -3.98 -7.51
C ALA A 167 -12.56 -4.81 -6.57
N TYR A 168 -13.62 -5.45 -7.06
CA TYR A 168 -14.51 -6.28 -6.24
C TYR A 168 -13.80 -7.51 -5.70
N ASP A 169 -13.00 -8.20 -6.52
CA ASP A 169 -12.19 -9.34 -6.06
C ASP A 169 -11.24 -8.94 -4.94
N LEU A 170 -10.55 -7.81 -5.09
CA LEU A 170 -9.63 -7.27 -4.08
C LEU A 170 -10.38 -6.87 -2.79
N LEU A 171 -11.53 -6.21 -2.91
CA LEU A 171 -12.35 -5.80 -1.77
C LEU A 171 -12.96 -6.99 -1.02
N ILE A 172 -13.42 -8.03 -1.72
CA ILE A 172 -13.95 -9.24 -1.11
C ILE A 172 -12.86 -9.91 -0.28
N ASN A 173 -11.65 -10.05 -0.80
CA ASN A 173 -10.53 -10.61 -0.06
C ASN A 173 -10.24 -9.78 1.20
N PHE A 174 -10.12 -8.47 1.07
CA PHE A 174 -9.90 -7.57 2.20
C PHE A 174 -11.00 -7.68 3.28
N TYR A 175 -12.27 -7.67 2.88
CA TYR A 175 -13.38 -7.76 3.84
C TYR A 175 -13.45 -9.11 4.53
N ASN A 176 -13.10 -10.21 3.85
CA ASN A 176 -13.01 -11.53 4.46
C ASN A 176 -11.87 -11.60 5.49
N GLU A 177 -10.72 -10.99 5.22
CA GLU A 177 -9.63 -10.88 6.17
C GLU A 177 -10.04 -10.05 7.40
N GLU A 178 -10.75 -8.93 7.20
CA GLU A 178 -11.29 -8.12 8.30
C GLU A 178 -12.29 -8.91 9.17
N LEU A 179 -13.18 -9.70 8.56
CA LEU A 179 -14.12 -10.56 9.28
C LEU A 179 -13.40 -11.64 10.08
N LEU A 180 -12.36 -12.23 9.50
CA LEU A 180 -11.52 -13.22 10.19
C LEU A 180 -10.80 -12.60 11.40
N LEU A 181 -10.27 -11.38 11.23
CA LEU A 181 -9.65 -10.62 12.31
C LEU A 181 -10.64 -10.33 13.45
N LEU A 182 -11.85 -9.84 13.12
CA LEU A 182 -12.90 -9.58 14.12
C LEU A 182 -13.29 -10.86 14.88
N LYS A 183 -13.33 -12.02 14.19
CA LYS A 183 -13.59 -13.31 14.84
C LYS A 183 -12.47 -13.72 15.80
N LYS A 184 -11.21 -13.51 15.44
CA LYS A 184 -10.05 -13.77 16.33
C LYS A 184 -10.08 -12.88 17.57
N ILE A 185 -10.42 -11.60 17.43
CA ILE A 185 -10.56 -10.65 18.55
C ILE A 185 -11.67 -11.11 19.50
N GLU A 186 -12.83 -11.50 18.97
CA GLU A 186 -13.98 -11.92 19.76
C GLU A 186 -13.73 -13.24 20.53
N SER A 187 -12.99 -14.17 19.92
CA SER A 187 -12.63 -15.46 20.57
C SER A 187 -11.49 -15.32 21.59
N GLY A 188 -10.92 -14.12 21.77
CA GLY A 188 -9.74 -13.93 22.62
C GLY A 188 -8.47 -14.61 22.08
N SER A 189 -8.53 -15.16 20.86
CA SER A 189 -7.39 -15.79 20.21
C SER A 189 -6.50 -14.77 19.47
N TYR A 190 -6.86 -13.50 19.54
CA TYR A 190 -6.05 -12.43 18.95
C TYR A 190 -4.96 -12.04 19.96
N SER A 191 -3.74 -12.48 19.71
CA SER A 191 -2.56 -11.87 20.30
C SER A 191 -2.13 -10.72 19.39
N GLU A 192 -1.89 -9.52 19.94
CA GLU A 192 -1.31 -8.40 19.19
C GLU A 192 0.05 -8.76 18.56
N GLU A 193 0.62 -9.90 18.93
CA GLU A 193 1.88 -10.44 18.45
C GLU A 193 1.79 -11.04 17.03
N GLU A 194 0.58 -11.32 16.52
CA GLU A 194 0.37 -11.83 15.15
C GLU A 194 0.10 -10.71 14.11
N ASN A 195 0.87 -9.62 14.13
CA ASN A 195 0.84 -8.65 13.04
C ASN A 195 2.14 -8.75 12.20
N PRO A 196 2.28 -9.80 11.35
CA PRO A 196 3.54 -10.13 10.70
C PRO A 196 3.90 -9.22 9.53
N ALA A 197 2.93 -8.51 8.95
CA ALA A 197 3.17 -7.81 7.68
C ALA A 197 3.97 -6.51 7.80
N ILE A 198 3.99 -5.85 8.97
CA ILE A 198 4.70 -4.58 9.19
C ILE A 198 6.12 -4.81 9.70
N LEU A 199 6.38 -5.96 10.34
CA LEU A 199 7.64 -6.21 11.05
C LEU A 199 8.66 -7.02 10.26
N ASN A 200 8.27 -7.66 9.16
CA ASN A 200 9.09 -8.65 8.45
C ASN A 200 10.32 -8.08 7.71
N ASN A 201 10.56 -6.78 7.73
CA ASN A 201 11.67 -6.16 7.00
C ASN A 201 12.70 -5.42 7.88
N LEU A 202 12.53 -5.40 9.20
CA LEU A 202 13.48 -4.75 10.09
C LEU A 202 14.24 -5.81 10.90
N SER A 203 15.38 -6.27 10.37
CA SER A 203 16.28 -7.13 11.12
C SER A 203 17.32 -6.30 11.87
N TRP A 204 17.55 -6.61 13.15
CA TRP A 204 18.63 -5.99 13.92
C TRP A 204 19.98 -6.56 13.49
N THR A 205 20.84 -5.71 12.95
CA THR A 205 22.16 -6.10 12.43
C THR A 205 23.31 -5.90 13.42
N ALA A 206 23.08 -5.17 14.53
CA ALA A 206 24.05 -5.02 15.60
C ALA A 206 23.90 -6.15 16.64
N SER A 207 24.65 -6.09 17.75
CA SER A 207 24.57 -7.12 18.79
C SER A 207 23.27 -6.97 19.62
N LYS A 208 22.80 -8.09 20.22
CA LYS A 208 21.68 -8.03 21.16
C LYS A 208 21.97 -7.17 22.39
N THR A 209 23.23 -7.09 22.79
CA THR A 209 23.68 -6.23 23.89
C THR A 209 23.45 -4.76 23.57
N ASP A 210 23.67 -4.36 22.32
CA ASP A 210 23.46 -2.99 21.84
C ASP A 210 21.98 -2.62 21.87
N LEU A 211 21.10 -3.56 21.51
CA LEU A 211 19.64 -3.35 21.57
C LEU A 211 19.16 -3.23 23.03
N ILE A 212 19.68 -4.05 23.92
CA ILE A 212 19.36 -3.97 25.36
C ILE A 212 19.83 -2.64 25.95
N GLU A 213 21.00 -2.12 25.53
CA GLU A 213 21.50 -0.81 25.94
C GLU A 213 20.53 0.30 25.54
N ILE A 214 19.97 0.26 24.31
CA ILE A 214 18.94 1.21 23.87
C ILE A 214 17.65 1.08 24.70
N ILE A 215 17.17 -0.12 24.94
CA ILE A 215 15.92 -0.35 25.70
C ILE A 215 16.02 0.30 27.09
N TYR A 216 17.13 0.10 27.78
CA TYR A 216 17.35 0.71 29.09
C TYR A 216 17.54 2.23 29.00
N ALA A 217 18.20 2.73 27.97
CA ALA A 217 18.36 4.17 27.76
C ALA A 217 17.01 4.86 27.48
N LEU A 218 16.16 4.27 26.67
CA LEU A 218 14.81 4.78 26.39
C LEU A 218 13.92 4.79 27.64
N GLN A 219 13.99 3.74 28.46
CA GLN A 219 13.26 3.70 29.72
C GLN A 219 13.77 4.75 30.71
N ALA A 220 15.09 4.83 30.91
CA ALA A 220 15.73 5.76 31.86
C ALA A 220 15.56 7.23 31.45
N SER A 221 15.50 7.53 30.14
CA SER A 221 15.25 8.89 29.64
C SER A 221 13.83 9.40 29.86
N GLY A 222 12.88 8.52 30.24
CA GLY A 222 11.47 8.87 30.35
C GLY A 222 10.73 9.02 29.01
N ALA A 223 11.38 8.74 27.89
CA ALA A 223 10.79 8.91 26.56
C ALA A 223 9.58 7.97 26.29
N ILE A 224 9.49 6.86 27.02
CA ILE A 224 8.37 5.91 26.92
C ILE A 224 7.59 5.89 28.23
N ARG A 225 6.28 6.28 28.17
CA ARG A 225 5.36 6.32 29.33
C ARG A 225 5.95 7.03 30.56
N ASN A 226 6.69 8.10 30.36
CA ASN A 226 7.37 8.86 31.41
C ASN A 226 8.30 7.98 32.30
N GLY A 227 8.96 6.98 31.71
CA GLY A 227 9.86 6.07 32.44
C GLY A 227 9.18 4.92 33.20
N GLN A 228 7.83 4.81 33.12
CA GLN A 228 7.05 3.79 33.84
C GLN A 228 6.82 2.52 33.00
N ALA A 229 7.41 2.42 31.81
CA ALA A 229 7.33 1.22 31.00
C ALA A 229 8.15 0.07 31.60
N GLU A 230 7.58 -1.11 31.67
CA GLU A 230 8.27 -2.31 32.12
C GLU A 230 9.32 -2.75 31.10
N ILE A 231 10.55 -3.00 31.58
CA ILE A 231 11.66 -3.45 30.72
C ILE A 231 11.30 -4.73 29.95
N SER A 232 10.62 -5.69 30.59
CA SER A 232 10.17 -6.93 29.97
C SER A 232 9.25 -6.69 28.78
N LYS A 233 8.28 -5.78 28.91
CA LYS A 233 7.37 -5.41 27.83
C LYS A 233 8.09 -4.70 26.68
N MET A 234 8.99 -3.78 27.01
CA MET A 234 9.81 -3.09 26.02
C MET A 234 10.71 -4.07 25.26
N ALA A 235 11.32 -5.02 25.97
CA ALA A 235 12.16 -6.06 25.37
C ALA A 235 11.37 -6.96 24.42
N ASN A 236 10.17 -7.39 24.80
CA ASN A 236 9.31 -8.19 23.94
C ASN A 236 8.92 -7.44 22.65
N VAL A 237 8.53 -6.18 22.76
CA VAL A 237 8.23 -5.35 21.59
C VAL A 237 9.43 -5.21 20.66
N CYS A 238 10.63 -4.94 21.20
CA CYS A 238 11.84 -4.83 20.40
C CYS A 238 12.27 -6.18 19.78
N SER A 239 12.07 -7.29 20.53
CA SER A 239 12.32 -8.65 20.05
C SER A 239 11.46 -8.95 18.82
N THR A 240 10.16 -8.65 18.90
CA THR A 240 9.23 -8.83 17.78
C THR A 240 9.53 -7.87 16.62
N LEU A 241 9.80 -6.59 16.92
CA LEU A 241 10.06 -5.56 15.90
C LEU A 241 11.29 -5.87 15.04
N PHE A 242 12.32 -6.42 15.66
CA PHE A 242 13.63 -6.65 15.01
C PHE A 242 13.93 -8.15 14.73
N ASP A 243 12.94 -9.00 14.92
CA ASP A 243 13.07 -10.47 14.76
C ASP A 243 14.33 -11.02 15.46
N MET A 244 14.51 -10.68 16.75
CA MET A 244 15.70 -11.04 17.52
C MET A 244 15.37 -11.54 18.91
N ASP A 245 15.83 -12.75 19.25
CA ASP A 245 15.75 -13.25 20.62
C ASP A 245 16.77 -12.54 21.53
N LEU A 246 16.26 -11.73 22.46
CA LEU A 246 17.08 -10.99 23.43
C LEU A 246 17.51 -11.84 24.62
N GLY A 247 16.89 -12.99 24.86
CA GLY A 247 17.17 -13.85 25.99
C GLY A 247 16.94 -13.14 27.34
N ASN A 248 17.84 -13.35 28.31
CA ASN A 248 17.71 -12.73 29.63
C ASN A 248 18.24 -11.27 29.64
N VAL A 249 17.33 -10.33 29.40
CA VAL A 249 17.61 -8.89 29.32
C VAL A 249 18.24 -8.32 30.61
N TYR A 250 17.80 -8.79 31.78
CA TYR A 250 18.30 -8.32 33.08
C TYR A 250 19.74 -8.77 33.34
N LYS A 251 20.08 -10.01 32.94
CA LYS A 251 21.45 -10.53 33.06
C LYS A 251 22.38 -9.74 32.16
N THR A 252 22.01 -9.56 30.91
CA THR A 252 22.84 -8.80 29.94
C THR A 252 23.01 -7.35 30.38
N TYR A 253 21.98 -6.69 30.91
CA TYR A 253 22.11 -5.35 31.46
C TYR A 253 23.06 -5.30 32.66
N SER A 254 23.06 -6.31 33.54
CA SER A 254 24.00 -6.40 34.65
C SER A 254 25.45 -6.54 34.15
N GLU A 255 25.66 -7.21 33.04
CA GLU A 255 26.97 -7.31 32.38
C GLU A 255 27.40 -5.95 31.78
N ILE A 256 26.48 -5.21 31.14
CA ILE A 256 26.72 -3.82 30.66
C ILE A 256 27.15 -2.92 31.82
N LYS A 257 26.45 -2.96 32.95
CA LYS A 257 26.77 -2.16 34.15
C LYS A 257 28.17 -2.43 34.73
N ARG A 258 28.67 -3.64 34.58
CA ARG A 258 29.99 -4.07 35.10
C ARG A 258 31.16 -3.64 34.19
N ARG A 259 30.90 -3.09 33.00
CA ARG A 259 31.97 -2.58 32.15
C ARG A 259 32.71 -1.45 32.87
N GLU A 260 34.01 -1.53 32.89
CA GLU A 260 34.86 -0.49 33.48
C GLU A 260 35.03 0.72 32.55
N ILE A 261 35.07 0.44 31.24
CA ILE A 261 35.19 1.42 30.16
C ILE A 261 34.01 1.28 29.21
N ASP A 262 33.62 2.38 28.60
CA ASP A 262 32.56 2.41 27.54
C ASP A 262 31.23 1.79 27.94
N ARG A 263 30.69 2.18 29.10
CA ARG A 263 29.40 1.65 29.59
C ARG A 263 28.23 1.94 28.65
N THR A 264 28.31 3.01 27.89
CA THR A 264 27.29 3.48 26.92
C THR A 264 27.79 3.40 25.49
N LYS A 265 28.64 2.41 25.18
CA LYS A 265 29.35 2.28 23.90
C LYS A 265 28.45 2.41 22.67
N PHE A 266 27.27 1.82 22.71
CA PHE A 266 26.39 1.84 21.55
C PHE A 266 25.62 3.15 21.43
N ILE A 267 25.21 3.75 22.53
CA ILE A 267 24.58 5.08 22.57
C ILE A 267 25.56 6.14 22.05
N ASP A 268 26.84 6.07 22.46
CA ASP A 268 27.87 6.99 21.98
C ASP A 268 28.10 6.83 20.47
N LYS A 269 28.10 5.58 19.97
CA LYS A 269 28.16 5.30 18.54
C LYS A 269 26.96 5.87 17.78
N LEU A 270 25.74 5.74 18.31
CA LEU A 270 24.52 6.30 17.71
C LEU A 270 24.60 7.82 17.64
N LYS A 271 25.05 8.47 18.72
CA LYS A 271 25.25 9.93 18.76
C LYS A 271 26.19 10.39 17.66
N VAL A 272 27.38 9.81 17.57
CA VAL A 272 28.38 10.16 16.55
C VAL A 272 27.86 9.92 15.13
N SER A 273 27.13 8.81 14.91
CA SER A 273 26.57 8.49 13.60
C SER A 273 25.49 9.51 13.18
N LEU A 274 24.66 9.94 14.12
CA LEU A 274 23.62 10.94 13.86
C LEU A 274 24.24 12.32 13.57
N GLU A 275 25.20 12.76 14.38
CA GLU A 275 25.92 14.02 14.17
C GLU A 275 26.64 14.05 12.82
N THR A 276 27.27 12.94 12.44
CA THR A 276 27.95 12.79 11.13
C THR A 276 26.95 12.94 9.98
N ARG A 277 25.77 12.33 10.09
CA ARG A 277 24.71 12.43 9.09
C ARG A 277 24.20 13.87 8.97
N MET A 278 23.89 14.54 10.08
CA MET A 278 23.44 15.92 10.10
C MET A 278 24.47 16.85 9.43
N ASN A 279 25.75 16.72 9.79
CA ASN A 279 26.83 17.49 9.19
C ASN A 279 26.98 17.24 7.67
N TYR A 280 26.71 16.03 7.21
CA TYR A 280 26.74 15.72 5.78
C TYR A 280 25.56 16.35 5.02
N GLU A 281 24.38 16.35 5.61
CA GLU A 281 23.17 16.96 5.03
C GLU A 281 23.33 18.49 4.96
N ASP A 282 23.86 19.13 6.00
CA ASP A 282 24.14 20.57 6.03
C ASP A 282 25.15 21.00 4.96
N ARG A 283 26.19 20.19 4.73
CA ARG A 283 27.18 20.44 3.66
C ARG A 283 26.55 20.35 2.27
N LYS A 284 25.63 19.41 2.02
CA LYS A 284 24.90 19.30 0.76
C LYS A 284 24.05 20.55 0.48
N ILE A 285 23.34 21.05 1.50
CA ILE A 285 22.52 22.26 1.39
C ILE A 285 23.39 23.46 1.06
N THR A 286 24.51 23.63 1.75
CA THR A 286 25.45 24.73 1.52
C THR A 286 26.05 24.70 0.11
N THR A 287 26.41 23.50 -0.39
CA THR A 287 26.97 23.34 -1.73
C THR A 287 25.92 23.67 -2.81
N SER A 288 24.65 23.26 -2.62
CA SER A 288 23.57 23.56 -3.55
C SER A 288 23.23 25.06 -3.60
N LEU A 289 23.29 25.76 -2.47
CA LEU A 289 23.08 27.20 -2.39
C LEU A 289 24.21 28.00 -3.06
N ILE A 290 25.45 27.55 -2.96
CA ILE A 290 26.62 28.18 -3.60
C ILE A 290 26.52 27.97 -5.13
N THR A 291 26.15 26.77 -5.59
CA THR A 291 26.03 26.48 -7.01
C THR A 291 24.91 27.30 -7.68
N ASN A 292 23.78 27.46 -6.99
CA ASN A 292 22.67 28.31 -7.47
C ASN A 292 23.05 29.82 -7.47
N LYS A 293 23.84 30.26 -6.52
CA LYS A 293 24.34 31.67 -6.50
C LYS A 293 25.34 31.98 -7.61
N ILE A 294 26.18 31.02 -7.99
CA ILE A 294 27.12 31.15 -9.10
C ILE A 294 26.39 31.16 -10.46
N HIS A 295 25.27 30.45 -10.58
CA HIS A 295 24.45 30.47 -11.80
C HIS A 295 23.70 31.79 -11.99
N LEU A 296 23.30 32.47 -10.91
CA LEU A 296 22.62 33.76 -10.95
C LEU A 296 23.58 34.95 -11.20
N ILE A 297 24.90 34.78 -11.04
CA ILE A 297 25.91 35.83 -11.30
C ILE A 297 26.45 35.72 -12.75
N LYS A 298 26.14 34.65 -13.49
CA LYS A 298 26.59 34.42 -14.86
C LYS A 298 25.51 34.68 -15.93
N CYS A 299 24.32 35.11 -15.52
CA CYS A 299 23.30 35.75 -16.36
C CYS A 299 23.31 37.25 -16.11
#